data_1066554e424f616478c5935a645f91b4
#
_entry.id   1066554e424f616478c5935a645f91b4
#
_cell.length_a   1.000
_cell.length_b   1.000
_cell.length_c   1.000
_cell.angle_alpha   90.00
_cell.angle_beta   90.00
_cell.angle_gamma   90.00
#
_symmetry.space_group_name_H-M   'P 1'
#
loop_
_entity.id
_entity.type
_entity.pdbx_description
1 polymer ?
#
loop_
_entity_poly.entity_id
_entity_poly.type
_entity_poly.pdbx_seq_one_letter_code
_entity_poly.pdbx_strand_id
1 'polypeptide(L)'
;MEDIVQFDFPTDSPKIIKVIGVGGGGGNAVNHMYREGIHDVTFVLCNTDNQALKDSPVPVKLQLGKEGLGAGNRPARARKAAEESIEDIKNMLNDGTKMVFITAGMGGGTGTGAAPIIAQTAKEMDILTIGIVTIPFRWEGDKKIDQALDGVEEISKHVDALLVINNEKLSEIYSELSVDDAFDKADDTLSVAAKSIAEIITLHGKVNLDFNDVKTVLKDGGVAIMSTGYGEGDNRVSEAIKNAQHSPLLNNNDIFNSKKVLLNISYSAQYKLMMSEMDEVKEFMNRFSRDFETKFGMAIDDKLEQKVKITLLATGFGIQDIHMKEMDDRITQRTAEEQQRLAELEEEEEQRRNRREVYYGKDANARSQRSRRRHIYLFNPEDMDNADIISMVENSPTYLRDKSTLNSIKMKAEQEGQLATEAAQEAEGGAGGVIIF
;
A
#
# COMPACT_ATOMS: atom_id res chain seq x y z
N MET A 1 24.15 -16.16 -60.28
CA MET A 1 23.44 -15.20 -59.40
C MET A 1 22.61 -16.06 -58.49
N GLU A 2 23.05 -16.22 -57.27
CA GLU A 2 22.29 -16.94 -56.24
C GLU A 2 21.17 -16.06 -55.76
N ASP A 3 19.93 -16.51 -55.92
CA ASP A 3 18.76 -15.84 -55.39
C ASP A 3 18.85 -15.89 -53.84
N ILE A 4 19.16 -14.75 -53.27
CA ILE A 4 19.07 -14.53 -51.81
C ILE A 4 17.57 -14.54 -51.47
N VAL A 5 17.08 -15.62 -50.91
CA VAL A 5 15.72 -15.70 -50.37
C VAL A 5 15.67 -14.75 -49.16
N GLN A 6 15.10 -13.57 -49.32
CA GLN A 6 14.74 -12.69 -48.23
C GLN A 6 13.56 -13.31 -47.50
N PHE A 7 13.80 -13.82 -46.30
CA PHE A 7 12.74 -14.14 -45.37
C PHE A 7 12.20 -12.85 -44.76
N ASP A 8 11.04 -12.39 -45.18
CA ASP A 8 10.29 -11.37 -44.48
C ASP A 8 9.78 -11.99 -43.16
N PHE A 9 10.60 -11.90 -42.12
CA PHE A 9 10.09 -12.12 -40.76
C PHE A 9 9.24 -10.90 -40.40
N PRO A 10 8.05 -11.11 -39.80
CA PRO A 10 7.30 -9.97 -39.27
C PRO A 10 8.17 -9.23 -38.28
N THR A 11 8.43 -7.96 -38.57
CA THR A 11 9.30 -7.07 -37.78
C THR A 11 8.69 -6.66 -36.44
N ASP A 12 7.41 -6.92 -36.24
CA ASP A 12 6.74 -6.71 -34.95
C ASP A 12 6.81 -7.97 -34.10
N SER A 13 7.80 -8.03 -33.21
CA SER A 13 7.80 -9.02 -32.13
C SER A 13 6.54 -8.84 -31.28
N PRO A 14 5.82 -9.92 -30.96
CA PRO A 14 4.64 -9.81 -30.10
C PRO A 14 5.05 -9.15 -28.79
N LYS A 15 4.32 -8.12 -28.40
CA LYS A 15 4.55 -7.40 -27.12
C LYS A 15 4.30 -8.38 -25.98
N ILE A 16 5.34 -8.64 -25.20
CA ILE A 16 5.29 -9.61 -24.10
C ILE A 16 4.78 -9.01 -22.77
N ILE A 17 4.67 -7.67 -22.71
CA ILE A 17 4.24 -6.92 -21.51
C ILE A 17 2.85 -6.35 -21.76
N LYS A 18 1.96 -6.57 -20.80
CA LYS A 18 0.60 -6.04 -20.80
C LYS A 18 0.34 -5.22 -19.54
N VAL A 19 -0.34 -4.09 -19.69
CA VAL A 19 -0.78 -3.23 -18.58
C VAL A 19 -2.30 -3.22 -18.56
N ILE A 20 -2.88 -3.69 -17.46
CA ILE A 20 -4.32 -3.81 -17.27
C ILE A 20 -4.78 -2.82 -16.21
N GLY A 21 -5.59 -1.84 -16.60
CA GLY A 21 -6.26 -0.92 -15.70
C GLY A 21 -7.59 -1.49 -15.23
N VAL A 22 -7.77 -1.64 -13.91
CA VAL A 22 -8.98 -2.24 -13.34
C VAL A 22 -9.78 -1.20 -12.55
N GLY A 23 -11.02 -0.97 -12.98
CA GLY A 23 -11.93 0.01 -12.40
C GLY A 23 -11.58 1.45 -12.79
N GLY A 24 -12.13 2.43 -12.06
CA GLY A 24 -11.97 3.86 -12.38
C GLY A 24 -10.51 4.31 -12.21
N GLY A 25 -9.93 4.18 -11.03
CA GLY A 25 -8.54 4.62 -10.75
C GLY A 25 -7.52 3.91 -11.64
N GLY A 26 -7.58 2.57 -11.75
CA GLY A 26 -6.69 1.85 -12.67
C GLY A 26 -6.89 2.23 -14.13
N GLY A 27 -8.14 2.52 -14.53
CA GLY A 27 -8.47 3.01 -15.86
C GLY A 27 -7.86 4.39 -16.16
N ASN A 28 -7.92 5.32 -15.21
CA ASN A 28 -7.32 6.65 -15.34
C ASN A 28 -5.80 6.56 -15.50
N ALA A 29 -5.14 5.77 -14.65
CA ALA A 29 -3.71 5.55 -14.74
C ALA A 29 -3.30 4.98 -16.11
N VAL A 30 -4.03 3.98 -16.64
CA VAL A 30 -3.75 3.41 -17.96
C VAL A 30 -4.05 4.38 -19.09
N ASN A 31 -5.11 5.21 -18.98
CA ASN A 31 -5.36 6.29 -19.91
C ASN A 31 -4.22 7.30 -19.96
N HIS A 32 -3.65 7.63 -18.79
CA HIS A 32 -2.49 8.50 -18.68
C HIS A 32 -1.27 7.87 -19.38
N MET A 33 -0.93 6.61 -19.04
CA MET A 33 0.16 5.86 -19.68
C MET A 33 0.03 5.77 -21.20
N TYR A 34 -1.19 5.56 -21.67
CA TYR A 34 -1.47 5.48 -23.11
C TYR A 34 -1.23 6.81 -23.83
N ARG A 35 -1.60 7.93 -23.21
CA ARG A 35 -1.34 9.28 -23.76
C ARG A 35 0.15 9.63 -23.75
N GLU A 36 0.90 9.20 -22.75
CA GLU A 36 2.36 9.36 -22.69
C GLU A 36 3.11 8.54 -23.75
N GLY A 37 2.46 7.58 -24.37
CA GLY A 37 3.03 6.79 -25.45
C GLY A 37 4.15 5.84 -24.98
N ILE A 38 3.92 5.11 -23.88
CA ILE A 38 4.86 4.07 -23.44
C ILE A 38 4.94 2.97 -24.50
N HIS A 39 6.16 2.72 -25.00
CA HIS A 39 6.40 1.76 -26.08
C HIS A 39 6.50 0.32 -25.57
N ASP A 40 6.33 -0.64 -26.48
CA ASP A 40 6.53 -2.09 -26.26
C ASP A 40 5.63 -2.73 -25.19
N VAL A 41 4.52 -2.06 -24.81
CA VAL A 41 3.49 -2.60 -23.93
C VAL A 41 2.11 -2.61 -24.63
N THR A 42 1.25 -3.55 -24.25
CA THR A 42 -0.16 -3.57 -24.65
C THR A 42 -1.01 -3.05 -23.49
N PHE A 43 -1.89 -2.10 -23.76
CA PHE A 43 -2.81 -1.55 -22.79
C PHE A 43 -4.19 -2.16 -22.89
N VAL A 44 -4.77 -2.49 -21.73
CA VAL A 44 -6.12 -3.04 -21.60
C VAL A 44 -6.86 -2.35 -20.45
N LEU A 45 -8.14 -2.11 -20.63
CA LEU A 45 -9.03 -1.67 -19.57
C LEU A 45 -10.05 -2.74 -19.22
N CYS A 46 -10.18 -3.00 -17.91
CA CYS A 46 -11.19 -3.89 -17.34
C CYS A 46 -12.09 -3.08 -16.39
N ASN A 47 -13.39 -3.04 -16.66
CA ASN A 47 -14.31 -2.33 -15.77
C ASN A 47 -15.69 -3.00 -15.76
N THR A 48 -16.41 -2.85 -14.65
CA THR A 48 -17.83 -3.22 -14.53
C THR A 48 -18.75 -2.12 -15.06
N ASP A 49 -18.21 -0.92 -15.35
CA ASP A 49 -18.92 0.23 -15.89
C ASP A 49 -18.62 0.40 -17.38
N ASN A 50 -19.63 0.16 -18.22
CA ASN A 50 -19.51 0.26 -19.67
C ASN A 50 -19.29 1.71 -20.16
N GLN A 51 -19.83 2.71 -19.45
CA GLN A 51 -19.64 4.10 -19.83
C GLN A 51 -18.16 4.52 -19.67
N ALA A 52 -17.55 4.18 -18.53
CA ALA A 52 -16.14 4.45 -18.29
C ALA A 52 -15.22 3.77 -19.32
N LEU A 53 -15.61 2.58 -19.84
CA LEU A 53 -14.88 1.93 -20.91
C LEU A 53 -15.01 2.67 -22.24
N LYS A 54 -16.21 3.18 -22.59
CA LYS A 54 -16.44 3.90 -23.85
C LYS A 54 -15.65 5.21 -23.94
N ASP A 55 -15.56 5.91 -22.83
CA ASP A 55 -14.92 7.24 -22.77
C ASP A 55 -13.38 7.18 -22.83
N SER A 56 -12.81 5.98 -22.70
CA SER A 56 -11.35 5.79 -22.73
C SER A 56 -10.77 5.79 -24.15
N PRO A 57 -9.55 6.34 -24.35
CA PRO A 57 -8.82 6.25 -25.61
C PRO A 57 -8.16 4.89 -25.86
N VAL A 58 -8.04 4.04 -24.83
CA VAL A 58 -7.39 2.71 -24.94
C VAL A 58 -8.20 1.80 -25.85
N PRO A 59 -7.57 1.14 -26.86
CA PRO A 59 -8.31 0.38 -27.85
C PRO A 59 -8.87 -0.95 -27.31
N VAL A 60 -8.15 -1.62 -26.41
CA VAL A 60 -8.55 -2.92 -25.87
C VAL A 60 -9.29 -2.74 -24.56
N LYS A 61 -10.54 -3.19 -24.53
CA LYS A 61 -11.46 -2.98 -23.41
C LYS A 61 -12.19 -4.28 -23.10
N LEU A 62 -12.29 -4.62 -21.83
CA LEU A 62 -13.03 -5.77 -21.34
C LEU A 62 -14.07 -5.32 -20.30
N GLN A 63 -15.34 -5.48 -20.61
CA GLN A 63 -16.40 -5.30 -19.63
C GLN A 63 -16.46 -6.54 -18.73
N LEU A 64 -16.42 -6.32 -17.42
CA LEU A 64 -16.58 -7.37 -16.42
C LEU A 64 -18.05 -7.52 -16.03
N GLY A 65 -18.55 -8.75 -16.16
CA GLY A 65 -19.97 -9.05 -15.94
C GLY A 65 -20.88 -8.51 -17.05
N LYS A 66 -22.15 -8.87 -16.96
CA LYS A 66 -23.13 -8.59 -18.03
C LYS A 66 -23.88 -7.26 -17.87
N GLU A 67 -23.93 -6.70 -16.66
CA GLU A 67 -24.80 -5.57 -16.35
C GLU A 67 -24.30 -4.21 -16.87
N GLY A 68 -22.97 -3.96 -16.84
CA GLY A 68 -22.37 -2.73 -17.36
C GLY A 68 -22.66 -1.45 -16.55
N LEU A 69 -23.25 -1.57 -15.35
CA LEU A 69 -23.72 -0.45 -14.51
C LEU A 69 -22.75 -0.05 -13.37
N GLY A 70 -21.55 -0.63 -13.38
CA GLY A 70 -20.59 -0.44 -12.30
C GLY A 70 -20.87 -1.28 -11.05
N ALA A 71 -19.93 -1.33 -10.13
CA ALA A 71 -20.03 -2.13 -8.90
C ALA A 71 -20.71 -1.42 -7.73
N GLY A 72 -20.98 -0.11 -7.84
CA GLY A 72 -21.64 0.67 -6.79
C GLY A 72 -20.87 0.68 -5.46
N ASN A 73 -19.54 0.78 -5.52
CA ASN A 73 -18.62 0.73 -4.37
C ASN A 73 -18.74 -0.56 -3.53
N ARG A 74 -19.09 -1.68 -4.16
CA ARG A 74 -19.22 -3.01 -3.52
C ARG A 74 -18.23 -3.99 -4.13
N PRO A 75 -17.09 -4.31 -3.46
CA PRO A 75 -16.09 -5.25 -3.98
C PRO A 75 -16.65 -6.64 -4.29
N ALA A 76 -17.54 -7.16 -3.46
CA ALA A 76 -18.15 -8.47 -3.68
C ALA A 76 -18.92 -8.56 -5.01
N ARG A 77 -19.58 -7.46 -5.45
CA ARG A 77 -20.27 -7.40 -6.75
C ARG A 77 -19.27 -7.41 -7.90
N ALA A 78 -18.17 -6.66 -7.77
CA ALA A 78 -17.12 -6.62 -8.78
C ALA A 78 -16.36 -7.94 -8.88
N ARG A 79 -16.10 -8.61 -7.74
CA ARG A 79 -15.51 -9.93 -7.67
C ARG A 79 -16.35 -10.93 -8.48
N LYS A 80 -17.65 -10.99 -8.20
CA LYS A 80 -18.58 -11.86 -8.94
C LYS A 80 -18.60 -11.54 -10.43
N ALA A 81 -18.61 -10.25 -10.82
CA ALA A 81 -18.56 -9.86 -12.23
C ALA A 81 -17.26 -10.31 -12.93
N ALA A 82 -16.12 -10.26 -12.23
CA ALA A 82 -14.85 -10.76 -12.74
C ALA A 82 -14.85 -12.29 -12.84
N GLU A 83 -15.41 -13.01 -11.87
CA GLU A 83 -15.58 -14.46 -11.89
C GLU A 83 -16.46 -14.91 -13.07
N GLU A 84 -17.53 -14.18 -13.39
CA GLU A 84 -18.36 -14.42 -14.57
C GLU A 84 -17.63 -14.21 -15.89
N SER A 85 -16.54 -13.42 -15.89
CA SER A 85 -15.75 -13.05 -17.08
C SER A 85 -14.39 -13.77 -17.16
N ILE A 86 -14.17 -14.83 -16.37
CA ILE A 86 -12.86 -15.54 -16.31
C ILE A 86 -12.38 -16.00 -17.68
N GLU A 87 -13.26 -16.55 -18.52
CA GLU A 87 -12.88 -17.04 -19.84
C GLU A 87 -12.47 -15.89 -20.77
N ASP A 88 -13.13 -14.73 -20.68
CA ASP A 88 -12.75 -13.54 -21.45
C ASP A 88 -11.39 -12.98 -20.96
N ILE A 89 -11.13 -13.02 -19.63
CA ILE A 89 -9.85 -12.65 -19.04
C ILE A 89 -8.74 -13.58 -19.54
N LYS A 90 -8.95 -14.90 -19.53
CA LYS A 90 -7.99 -15.87 -20.07
C LYS A 90 -7.71 -15.65 -21.55
N ASN A 91 -8.74 -15.44 -22.36
CA ASN A 91 -8.59 -15.16 -23.79
C ASN A 91 -7.77 -13.89 -24.04
N MET A 92 -8.02 -12.84 -23.25
CA MET A 92 -7.28 -11.57 -23.29
C MET A 92 -5.79 -11.76 -22.95
N LEU A 93 -5.46 -12.67 -22.05
CA LEU A 93 -4.09 -12.95 -21.60
C LEU A 93 -3.35 -13.96 -22.49
N ASN A 94 -4.07 -14.77 -23.29
CA ASN A 94 -3.51 -15.85 -24.09
C ASN A 94 -3.03 -15.42 -25.49
N ASP A 95 -2.36 -14.29 -25.56
CA ASP A 95 -1.82 -13.70 -26.81
C ASP A 95 -0.28 -13.65 -26.85
N GLY A 96 0.38 -14.46 -26.03
CA GLY A 96 1.85 -14.47 -25.91
C GLY A 96 2.37 -13.57 -24.78
N THR A 97 1.50 -12.97 -23.98
CA THR A 97 1.85 -12.19 -22.78
C THR A 97 2.69 -13.03 -21.82
N LYS A 98 3.81 -12.48 -21.36
CA LYS A 98 4.72 -13.09 -20.37
C LYS A 98 4.72 -12.34 -19.03
N MET A 99 4.31 -11.09 -19.05
CA MET A 99 4.28 -10.21 -17.88
C MET A 99 3.04 -9.34 -17.93
N VAL A 100 2.39 -9.19 -16.80
CA VAL A 100 1.24 -8.32 -16.66
C VAL A 100 1.42 -7.37 -15.46
N PHE A 101 1.18 -6.10 -15.70
CA PHE A 101 0.95 -5.10 -14.66
C PHE A 101 -0.55 -4.95 -14.47
N ILE A 102 -1.02 -5.13 -13.24
CA ILE A 102 -2.40 -4.90 -12.86
C ILE A 102 -2.45 -3.65 -12.00
N THR A 103 -3.00 -2.58 -12.55
CA THR A 103 -3.14 -1.32 -11.83
C THR A 103 -4.57 -1.09 -11.39
N ALA A 104 -4.75 -0.73 -10.11
CA ALA A 104 -6.05 -0.49 -9.52
C ALA A 104 -5.99 0.53 -8.37
N GLY A 105 -6.99 1.40 -8.28
CA GLY A 105 -7.25 2.16 -7.07
C GLY A 105 -8.04 1.30 -6.09
N MET A 106 -7.44 1.03 -4.93
CA MET A 106 -8.10 0.28 -3.86
C MET A 106 -9.07 1.16 -3.06
N GLY A 107 -10.03 0.55 -2.39
CA GLY A 107 -11.08 1.26 -1.65
C GLY A 107 -12.35 1.54 -2.46
N GLY A 108 -12.32 1.31 -3.78
CA GLY A 108 -13.49 1.34 -4.65
C GLY A 108 -14.13 -0.05 -4.82
N GLY A 109 -15.19 -0.15 -5.63
CA GLY A 109 -15.84 -1.43 -5.92
C GLY A 109 -15.04 -2.29 -6.89
N THR A 110 -14.82 -1.79 -8.12
CA THR A 110 -14.26 -2.59 -9.23
C THR A 110 -12.77 -2.91 -8.99
N GLY A 111 -11.94 -1.90 -8.67
CA GLY A 111 -10.52 -2.12 -8.43
C GLY A 111 -10.28 -3.14 -7.31
N THR A 112 -10.91 -2.93 -6.16
CA THR A 112 -10.74 -3.78 -4.96
C THR A 112 -11.24 -5.22 -5.18
N GLY A 113 -12.38 -5.38 -5.90
CA GLY A 113 -13.00 -6.70 -6.03
C GLY A 113 -12.52 -7.51 -7.24
N ALA A 114 -12.27 -6.85 -8.38
CA ALA A 114 -11.95 -7.54 -9.63
C ALA A 114 -10.44 -7.73 -9.86
N ALA A 115 -9.59 -6.80 -9.38
CA ALA A 115 -8.15 -6.92 -9.60
C ALA A 115 -7.54 -8.21 -9.03
N PRO A 116 -7.92 -8.69 -7.82
CA PRO A 116 -7.43 -9.97 -7.32
C PRO A 116 -7.79 -11.17 -8.22
N ILE A 117 -8.99 -11.19 -8.82
CA ILE A 117 -9.43 -12.27 -9.72
C ILE A 117 -8.63 -12.27 -11.03
N ILE A 118 -8.38 -11.07 -11.59
CA ILE A 118 -7.54 -10.93 -12.79
C ILE A 118 -6.11 -11.36 -12.47
N ALA A 119 -5.58 -10.98 -11.31
CA ALA A 119 -4.24 -11.36 -10.85
C ALA A 119 -4.12 -12.89 -10.68
N GLN A 120 -5.09 -13.50 -10.01
CA GLN A 120 -5.15 -14.95 -9.84
C GLN A 120 -5.14 -15.66 -11.20
N THR A 121 -6.00 -15.23 -12.14
CA THR A 121 -6.09 -15.82 -13.47
C THR A 121 -4.76 -15.71 -14.22
N ALA A 122 -4.09 -14.55 -14.16
CA ALA A 122 -2.79 -14.37 -14.80
C ALA A 122 -1.70 -15.27 -14.18
N LYS A 123 -1.67 -15.38 -12.85
CA LYS A 123 -0.70 -16.22 -12.12
C LYS A 123 -0.93 -17.72 -12.41
N GLU A 124 -2.18 -18.16 -12.50
CA GLU A 124 -2.54 -19.55 -12.91
C GLU A 124 -2.09 -19.88 -14.34
N MET A 125 -1.94 -18.89 -15.21
CA MET A 125 -1.41 -19.03 -16.58
C MET A 125 0.14 -18.93 -16.64
N ASP A 126 0.86 -18.93 -15.50
CA ASP A 126 2.33 -18.74 -15.38
C ASP A 126 2.81 -17.41 -16.00
N ILE A 127 2.00 -16.38 -15.97
CA ILE A 127 2.37 -15.02 -16.39
C ILE A 127 2.93 -14.29 -15.16
N LEU A 128 4.11 -13.66 -15.30
CA LEU A 128 4.67 -12.84 -14.24
C LEU A 128 3.70 -11.69 -13.90
N THR A 129 3.11 -11.73 -12.73
CA THR A 129 2.01 -10.85 -12.34
C THR A 129 2.45 -9.84 -11.30
N ILE A 130 2.35 -8.55 -11.63
CA ILE A 130 2.75 -7.44 -10.76
C ILE A 130 1.54 -6.56 -10.50
N GLY A 131 1.21 -6.38 -9.23
CA GLY A 131 0.22 -5.41 -8.79
C GLY A 131 0.86 -4.03 -8.58
N ILE A 132 0.25 -2.98 -9.10
CA ILE A 132 0.62 -1.59 -8.81
C ILE A 132 -0.67 -0.89 -8.37
N VAL A 133 -0.84 -0.70 -7.07
CA VAL A 133 -2.11 -0.25 -6.51
C VAL A 133 -1.95 1.01 -5.68
N THR A 134 -2.99 1.85 -5.67
CA THR A 134 -3.05 3.01 -4.78
C THR A 134 -4.00 2.77 -3.63
N ILE A 135 -3.66 3.29 -2.45
CA ILE A 135 -4.58 3.41 -1.31
C ILE A 135 -5.05 4.85 -1.19
N PRO A 136 -6.32 5.07 -0.77
CA PRO A 136 -6.96 6.38 -0.82
C PRO A 136 -6.32 7.41 0.12
N PHE A 137 -6.61 8.68 -0.13
CA PHE A 137 -6.30 9.77 0.79
C PHE A 137 -7.09 9.62 2.09
N ARG A 138 -6.56 10.14 3.20
CA ARG A 138 -7.20 10.08 4.53
C ARG A 138 -8.58 10.74 4.55
N TRP A 139 -8.75 11.86 3.83
CA TRP A 139 -10.03 12.59 3.77
C TRP A 139 -11.13 11.84 3.00
N GLU A 140 -10.81 10.75 2.29
CA GLU A 140 -11.80 9.91 1.62
C GLU A 140 -12.59 9.02 2.60
N GLY A 141 -12.15 8.92 3.84
CA GLY A 141 -12.86 8.32 4.97
C GLY A 141 -12.39 6.90 5.33
N ASP A 142 -12.44 6.59 6.62
CA ASP A 142 -11.90 5.37 7.23
C ASP A 142 -12.43 4.09 6.57
N LYS A 143 -13.75 4.03 6.30
CA LYS A 143 -14.36 2.87 5.65
C LYS A 143 -13.76 2.56 4.27
N LYS A 144 -13.37 3.60 3.52
CA LYS A 144 -12.76 3.43 2.20
C LYS A 144 -11.32 2.98 2.35
N ILE A 145 -10.63 3.47 3.37
CA ILE A 145 -9.26 3.05 3.72
C ILE A 145 -9.25 1.59 4.16
N ASP A 146 -10.13 1.17 5.07
CA ASP A 146 -10.22 -0.23 5.51
C ASP A 146 -10.50 -1.16 4.33
N GLN A 147 -11.46 -0.79 3.47
CA GLN A 147 -11.75 -1.56 2.26
C GLN A 147 -10.56 -1.63 1.30
N ALA A 148 -9.73 -0.57 1.25
CA ALA A 148 -8.51 -0.56 0.43
C ALA A 148 -7.45 -1.50 1.00
N LEU A 149 -7.23 -1.49 2.30
CA LEU A 149 -6.28 -2.36 2.98
C LEU A 149 -6.66 -3.84 2.84
N ASP A 150 -7.94 -4.18 3.02
CA ASP A 150 -8.47 -5.53 2.73
C ASP A 150 -8.17 -5.94 1.28
N GLY A 151 -8.36 -5.01 0.33
CA GLY A 151 -8.08 -5.24 -1.08
C GLY A 151 -6.61 -5.44 -1.39
N VAL A 152 -5.72 -4.70 -0.74
CA VAL A 152 -4.26 -4.86 -0.82
C VAL A 152 -3.84 -6.22 -0.29
N GLU A 153 -4.39 -6.64 0.86
CA GLU A 153 -4.12 -7.97 1.41
C GLU A 153 -4.61 -9.08 0.48
N GLU A 154 -5.79 -8.92 -0.12
CA GLU A 154 -6.31 -9.94 -1.01
C GLU A 154 -5.52 -10.05 -2.32
N ILE A 155 -5.19 -8.93 -3.00
CA ILE A 155 -4.42 -8.98 -4.24
C ILE A 155 -3.01 -9.51 -4.03
N SER A 156 -2.40 -9.25 -2.88
CA SER A 156 -1.04 -9.68 -2.56
C SER A 156 -0.86 -11.21 -2.61
N LYS A 157 -1.92 -11.97 -2.34
CA LYS A 157 -1.94 -13.43 -2.40
C LYS A 157 -1.83 -13.95 -3.86
N HIS A 158 -2.18 -13.10 -4.82
CA HIS A 158 -2.35 -13.47 -6.23
C HIS A 158 -1.35 -12.80 -7.18
N VAL A 159 -0.42 -12.01 -6.68
CA VAL A 159 0.65 -11.40 -7.48
C VAL A 159 2.02 -11.97 -7.11
N ASP A 160 3.02 -11.82 -7.97
CA ASP A 160 4.41 -12.14 -7.68
C ASP A 160 5.10 -11.00 -6.91
N ALA A 161 4.76 -9.78 -7.29
CA ALA A 161 5.23 -8.57 -6.60
C ALA A 161 4.09 -7.54 -6.52
N LEU A 162 4.03 -6.80 -5.42
CA LEU A 162 3.02 -5.78 -5.17
C LEU A 162 3.68 -4.45 -4.81
N LEU A 163 3.45 -3.43 -5.62
CA LEU A 163 3.77 -2.05 -5.31
C LEU A 163 2.51 -1.37 -4.76
N VAL A 164 2.61 -0.82 -3.55
CA VAL A 164 1.52 -0.08 -2.91
C VAL A 164 1.91 1.39 -2.83
N ILE A 165 1.13 2.25 -3.46
CA ILE A 165 1.33 3.70 -3.47
C ILE A 165 0.32 4.31 -2.51
N ASN A 166 0.83 5.02 -1.51
CA ASN A 166 -0.01 5.71 -0.54
C ASN A 166 -0.27 7.15 -1.03
N ASN A 167 -1.52 7.45 -1.41
CA ASN A 167 -1.90 8.78 -1.88
C ASN A 167 -1.70 9.86 -0.79
N GLU A 168 -1.83 9.51 0.48
CA GLU A 168 -1.57 10.44 1.58
C GLU A 168 -0.12 10.93 1.58
N LYS A 169 0.84 10.06 1.25
CA LYS A 169 2.25 10.46 1.12
C LYS A 169 2.49 11.43 -0.03
N LEU A 170 1.72 11.32 -1.11
CA LEU A 170 1.77 12.32 -2.19
C LEU A 170 1.27 13.68 -1.70
N SER A 171 0.22 13.70 -0.88
CA SER A 171 -0.30 14.93 -0.28
C SER A 171 0.70 15.58 0.68
N GLU A 172 1.44 14.79 1.47
CA GLU A 172 2.51 15.29 2.35
C GLU A 172 3.66 15.94 1.56
N ILE A 173 4.06 15.31 0.44
CA ILE A 173 5.19 15.80 -0.40
C ILE A 173 4.77 16.99 -1.26
N TYR A 174 3.54 16.98 -1.78
CA TYR A 174 3.01 17.95 -2.73
C TYR A 174 1.82 18.72 -2.14
N SER A 175 1.98 19.26 -0.94
CA SER A 175 0.91 19.95 -0.17
C SER A 175 0.31 21.18 -0.87
N GLU A 176 0.96 21.72 -1.91
CA GLU A 176 0.51 22.88 -2.66
C GLU A 176 -0.38 22.53 -3.86
N LEU A 177 -0.55 21.23 -4.17
CA LEU A 177 -1.37 20.80 -5.30
C LEU A 177 -2.87 21.00 -5.02
N SER A 178 -3.64 21.28 -6.07
CA SER A 178 -5.09 21.16 -6.01
C SER A 178 -5.51 19.68 -5.83
N VAL A 179 -6.74 19.42 -5.43
CA VAL A 179 -7.25 18.06 -5.30
C VAL A 179 -7.19 17.29 -6.62
N ASP A 180 -7.54 17.96 -7.72
CA ASP A 180 -7.50 17.35 -9.06
C ASP A 180 -6.04 17.01 -9.46
N ASP A 181 -5.10 17.96 -9.26
CA ASP A 181 -3.68 17.73 -9.54
C ASP A 181 -3.07 16.64 -8.64
N ALA A 182 -3.58 16.45 -7.42
CA ALA A 182 -3.15 15.39 -6.52
C ALA A 182 -3.56 13.99 -7.04
N PHE A 183 -4.76 13.86 -7.62
CA PHE A 183 -5.16 12.63 -8.31
C PHE A 183 -4.36 12.39 -9.58
N ASP A 184 -4.15 13.41 -10.40
CA ASP A 184 -3.31 13.32 -11.59
C ASP A 184 -1.87 12.91 -11.20
N LYS A 185 -1.37 13.38 -10.05
CA LYS A 185 -0.05 12.99 -9.54
C LYS A 185 -0.02 11.52 -9.06
N ALA A 186 -1.12 11.01 -8.51
CA ALA A 186 -1.24 9.58 -8.18
C ALA A 186 -1.22 8.72 -9.45
N ASP A 187 -1.95 9.13 -10.49
CA ASP A 187 -1.97 8.44 -11.79
C ASP A 187 -0.60 8.51 -12.50
N ASP A 188 0.09 9.67 -12.44
CA ASP A 188 1.47 9.83 -12.91
C ASP A 188 2.44 8.89 -12.18
N THR A 189 2.29 8.76 -10.86
CA THR A 189 3.13 7.87 -10.05
C THR A 189 2.96 6.39 -10.44
N LEU A 190 1.73 5.95 -10.69
CA LEU A 190 1.44 4.62 -11.23
C LEU A 190 2.06 4.43 -12.62
N SER A 191 1.97 5.46 -13.47
CA SER A 191 2.55 5.48 -14.82
C SER A 191 4.06 5.34 -14.78
N VAL A 192 4.73 6.15 -13.96
CA VAL A 192 6.19 6.11 -13.77
C VAL A 192 6.65 4.73 -13.29
N ALA A 193 5.90 4.09 -12.38
CA ALA A 193 6.23 2.76 -11.90
C ALA A 193 6.19 1.72 -13.03
N ALA A 194 5.08 1.60 -13.73
CA ALA A 194 4.93 0.64 -14.83
C ALA A 194 5.92 0.90 -15.96
N LYS A 195 6.09 2.18 -16.35
CA LYS A 195 7.01 2.62 -17.40
C LYS A 195 8.45 2.28 -17.06
N SER A 196 8.91 2.58 -15.85
CA SER A 196 10.31 2.35 -15.49
C SER A 196 10.67 0.86 -15.46
N ILE A 197 9.74 -0.02 -15.04
CA ILE A 197 9.99 -1.46 -15.11
C ILE A 197 9.96 -1.96 -16.56
N ALA A 198 9.04 -1.46 -17.40
CA ALA A 198 9.00 -1.80 -18.82
C ALA A 198 10.29 -1.35 -19.54
N GLU A 199 10.76 -0.14 -19.27
CA GLU A 199 11.99 0.42 -19.86
C GLU A 199 13.24 -0.39 -19.49
N ILE A 200 13.30 -0.98 -18.29
CA ILE A 200 14.41 -1.88 -17.90
C ILE A 200 14.54 -3.08 -18.86
N ILE A 201 13.41 -3.58 -19.36
CA ILE A 201 13.36 -4.75 -20.25
C ILE A 201 13.55 -4.34 -21.72
N THR A 202 13.03 -3.18 -22.11
CA THR A 202 12.92 -2.77 -23.52
C THR A 202 14.07 -1.89 -23.99
N LEU A 203 14.70 -1.11 -23.10
CA LEU A 203 15.83 -0.27 -23.45
C LEU A 203 17.13 -1.08 -23.52
N HIS A 204 17.88 -0.86 -24.57
CA HIS A 204 19.17 -1.51 -24.80
C HIS A 204 20.32 -0.61 -24.35
N GLY A 205 21.37 -1.21 -23.84
CA GLY A 205 22.54 -0.47 -23.35
C GLY A 205 23.83 -1.29 -23.35
N LYS A 206 24.76 -0.92 -22.48
CA LYS A 206 26.04 -1.64 -22.34
C LYS A 206 25.93 -2.89 -21.48
N VAL A 207 25.06 -2.87 -20.49
CA VAL A 207 24.74 -4.00 -19.62
C VAL A 207 23.22 -4.14 -19.67
N ASN A 208 22.76 -5.05 -20.52
CA ASN A 208 21.33 -5.28 -20.70
C ASN A 208 20.79 -6.11 -19.57
N LEU A 209 19.63 -5.69 -19.07
CA LEU A 209 18.75 -6.48 -18.22
C LEU A 209 17.67 -7.06 -19.09
N ASP A 210 17.53 -8.37 -19.09
CA ASP A 210 16.49 -9.04 -19.86
C ASP A 210 15.23 -9.32 -18.99
N PHE A 211 14.21 -9.86 -19.64
CA PHE A 211 12.98 -10.25 -18.95
C PHE A 211 13.23 -11.23 -17.79
N ASN A 212 14.16 -12.18 -17.94
CA ASN A 212 14.43 -13.16 -16.90
C ASN A 212 15.15 -12.55 -15.69
N ASP A 213 15.99 -11.52 -15.89
CA ASP A 213 16.60 -10.77 -14.79
C ASP A 213 15.54 -10.07 -13.94
N VAL A 214 14.60 -9.40 -14.59
CA VAL A 214 13.45 -8.76 -13.92
C VAL A 214 12.55 -9.81 -13.26
N LYS A 215 12.28 -10.92 -13.95
CA LYS A 215 11.51 -12.05 -13.39
C LYS A 215 12.18 -12.61 -12.12
N THR A 216 13.50 -12.77 -12.11
CA THR A 216 14.24 -13.29 -10.96
C THR A 216 14.06 -12.39 -9.72
N VAL A 217 14.05 -11.08 -9.91
CA VAL A 217 13.89 -10.11 -8.80
C VAL A 217 12.44 -10.05 -8.33
N LEU A 218 11.48 -10.06 -9.26
CA LEU A 218 10.06 -9.84 -8.96
C LEU A 218 9.29 -11.11 -8.59
N LYS A 219 9.69 -12.27 -9.13
CA LYS A 219 8.98 -13.53 -8.86
C LYS A 219 9.06 -13.90 -7.38
N ASP A 220 7.88 -14.14 -6.78
CA ASP A 220 7.71 -14.40 -5.35
C ASP A 220 8.39 -13.34 -4.46
N GLY A 221 8.43 -12.10 -4.96
CA GLY A 221 9.10 -10.97 -4.31
C GLY A 221 8.32 -10.35 -3.16
N GLY A 222 7.04 -10.68 -3.01
CA GLY A 222 6.15 -10.10 -2.00
C GLY A 222 5.90 -8.62 -2.26
N VAL A 223 6.15 -7.76 -1.27
CA VAL A 223 6.08 -6.33 -1.48
C VAL A 223 7.34 -5.87 -2.21
N ALA A 224 7.12 -5.12 -3.28
CA ALA A 224 8.16 -4.47 -4.05
C ALA A 224 8.15 -2.96 -3.78
N ILE A 225 9.32 -2.40 -3.74
CA ILE A 225 9.54 -0.96 -3.66
C ILE A 225 10.29 -0.56 -4.91
N MET A 226 9.79 0.48 -5.57
CA MET A 226 10.47 1.06 -6.71
C MET A 226 10.78 2.52 -6.45
N SER A 227 11.89 2.97 -6.98
CA SER A 227 12.30 4.35 -6.89
C SER A 227 12.98 4.79 -8.17
N THR A 228 12.76 6.04 -8.56
CA THR A 228 13.40 6.65 -9.70
C THR A 228 13.91 8.04 -9.32
N GLY A 229 15.16 8.32 -9.63
CA GLY A 229 15.77 9.64 -9.44
C GLY A 229 16.48 10.11 -10.68
N TYR A 230 16.45 11.41 -10.91
CA TYR A 230 17.14 12.10 -11.99
C TYR A 230 18.20 13.02 -11.39
N GLY A 231 19.32 13.14 -12.07
CA GLY A 231 20.37 14.10 -11.72
C GLY A 231 21.00 14.72 -12.95
N GLU A 232 21.49 15.96 -12.82
CA GLU A 232 22.07 16.75 -13.90
C GLU A 232 23.33 17.47 -13.40
N GLY A 233 24.25 17.84 -14.29
CA GLY A 233 25.50 18.54 -13.96
C GLY A 233 26.63 17.65 -13.50
N ASP A 234 27.59 18.21 -12.76
CA ASP A 234 28.86 17.55 -12.42
C ASP A 234 28.71 16.38 -11.45
N ASN A 235 27.69 16.41 -10.56
CA ASN A 235 27.40 15.37 -9.56
C ASN A 235 26.08 14.64 -9.88
N ARG A 236 25.76 14.48 -11.16
CA ARG A 236 24.46 13.96 -11.62
C ARG A 236 24.11 12.58 -11.08
N VAL A 237 25.09 11.70 -10.83
CA VAL A 237 24.85 10.37 -10.28
C VAL A 237 24.51 10.45 -8.79
N SER A 238 25.26 11.19 -7.99
CA SER A 238 24.95 11.45 -6.58
C SER A 238 23.57 12.09 -6.41
N GLU A 239 23.25 13.06 -7.25
CA GLU A 239 21.96 13.74 -7.25
C GLU A 239 20.82 12.76 -7.61
N ALA A 240 21.02 11.95 -8.66
CA ALA A 240 20.05 10.94 -9.05
C ALA A 240 19.80 9.90 -7.92
N ILE A 241 20.85 9.42 -7.26
CA ILE A 241 20.74 8.52 -6.12
C ILE A 241 19.98 9.18 -4.98
N LYS A 242 20.31 10.44 -4.65
CA LYS A 242 19.64 11.20 -3.61
C LYS A 242 18.16 11.41 -3.91
N ASN A 243 17.84 11.80 -5.15
CA ASN A 243 16.45 11.98 -5.59
C ASN A 243 15.68 10.66 -5.60
N ALA A 244 16.33 9.55 -5.98
CA ALA A 244 15.75 8.23 -5.87
C ALA A 244 15.41 7.87 -4.41
N GLN A 245 16.26 8.18 -3.45
CA GLN A 245 16.01 7.92 -2.02
C GLN A 245 14.87 8.76 -1.43
N HIS A 246 14.50 9.87 -2.06
CA HIS A 246 13.39 10.74 -1.65
C HIS A 246 12.15 10.58 -2.52
N SER A 247 12.09 9.53 -3.34
CA SER A 247 10.94 9.26 -4.20
C SER A 247 9.69 8.92 -3.38
N PRO A 248 8.52 9.47 -3.73
CA PRO A 248 7.26 9.14 -3.08
C PRO A 248 6.88 7.66 -3.17
N LEU A 249 7.50 6.92 -4.10
CA LEU A 249 7.30 5.48 -4.26
C LEU A 249 8.01 4.64 -3.18
N LEU A 250 8.93 5.22 -2.39
CA LEU A 250 9.65 4.50 -1.34
C LEU A 250 8.86 4.25 -0.07
N ASN A 251 7.76 4.96 0.14
CA ASN A 251 6.83 4.77 1.26
C ASN A 251 7.52 4.59 2.63
N ASN A 252 8.57 5.39 2.92
CA ASN A 252 9.39 5.35 4.15
C ASN A 252 10.03 3.99 4.50
N ASN A 253 10.03 3.02 3.59
CA ASN A 253 10.64 1.73 3.84
C ASN A 253 12.17 1.80 3.71
N ASP A 254 12.84 1.08 4.60
CA ASP A 254 14.29 0.94 4.54
C ASP A 254 14.69 -0.03 3.43
N ILE A 255 15.00 0.53 2.25
CA ILE A 255 15.41 -0.24 1.07
C ILE A 255 16.66 -1.09 1.31
N PHE A 256 17.49 -0.72 2.30
CA PHE A 256 18.74 -1.39 2.57
C PHE A 256 18.57 -2.78 3.21
N ASN A 257 17.35 -3.09 3.69
CA ASN A 257 16.97 -4.41 4.22
C ASN A 257 16.32 -5.33 3.18
N SER A 258 16.32 -4.95 1.90
CA SER A 258 15.80 -5.78 0.81
C SER A 258 16.61 -7.04 0.57
N LYS A 259 15.94 -8.11 0.11
CA LYS A 259 16.58 -9.39 -0.23
C LYS A 259 17.09 -9.43 -1.67
N LYS A 260 16.37 -8.78 -2.58
CA LYS A 260 16.75 -8.70 -3.99
C LYS A 260 16.64 -7.25 -4.45
N VAL A 261 17.65 -6.79 -5.18
CA VAL A 261 17.74 -5.43 -5.69
C VAL A 261 18.10 -5.46 -7.17
N LEU A 262 17.40 -4.69 -7.96
CA LEU A 262 17.75 -4.39 -9.33
C LEU A 262 18.03 -2.88 -9.44
N LEU A 263 19.21 -2.54 -9.89
CA LEU A 263 19.63 -1.16 -10.14
C LEU A 263 19.86 -0.98 -11.64
N ASN A 264 19.14 -0.05 -12.24
CA ASN A 264 19.35 0.34 -13.64
C ASN A 264 19.76 1.82 -13.74
N ILE A 265 20.82 2.10 -14.49
CA ILE A 265 21.30 3.44 -14.75
C ILE A 265 21.07 3.74 -16.23
N SER A 266 20.24 4.75 -16.52
CA SER A 266 19.99 5.21 -17.89
C SER A 266 20.67 6.54 -18.14
N TYR A 267 21.30 6.69 -19.30
CA TYR A 267 22.03 7.88 -19.72
C TYR A 267 22.04 8.01 -21.25
N SER A 268 22.30 9.20 -21.77
CA SER A 268 22.38 9.44 -23.23
C SER A 268 23.69 8.94 -23.81
N ALA A 269 23.67 8.46 -25.06
CA ALA A 269 24.86 8.04 -25.79
C ALA A 269 25.88 9.19 -25.97
N GLN A 270 25.44 10.44 -25.96
CA GLN A 270 26.28 11.62 -26.06
C GLN A 270 26.97 11.98 -24.75
N TYR A 271 26.33 11.75 -23.60
CA TYR A 271 26.80 12.09 -22.26
C TYR A 271 27.06 10.82 -21.44
N LYS A 272 28.10 10.07 -21.87
CA LYS A 272 28.45 8.77 -21.27
C LYS A 272 28.82 8.89 -19.80
N LEU A 273 28.52 7.85 -19.05
CA LEU A 273 28.96 7.71 -17.66
C LEU A 273 30.48 7.57 -17.58
N MET A 274 31.08 8.27 -16.61
CA MET A 274 32.50 8.20 -16.30
C MET A 274 32.77 7.17 -15.23
N MET A 275 33.96 6.57 -15.22
CA MET A 275 34.33 5.59 -14.18
C MET A 275 34.34 6.20 -12.77
N SER A 276 34.64 7.48 -12.63
CA SER A 276 34.56 8.20 -11.35
C SER A 276 33.13 8.30 -10.82
N GLU A 277 32.14 8.40 -11.69
CA GLU A 277 30.72 8.40 -11.29
C GLU A 277 30.25 7.03 -10.77
N MET A 278 30.91 5.95 -11.19
CA MET A 278 30.61 4.60 -10.71
C MET A 278 31.07 4.36 -9.27
N ASP A 279 32.02 5.13 -8.76
CA ASP A 279 32.42 5.04 -7.34
C ASP A 279 31.27 5.45 -6.41
N GLU A 280 30.44 6.42 -6.80
CA GLU A 280 29.24 6.85 -6.08
C GLU A 280 28.16 5.75 -6.05
N VAL A 281 27.96 5.07 -7.17
CA VAL A 281 27.07 3.91 -7.24
C VAL A 281 27.56 2.79 -6.32
N LYS A 282 28.86 2.52 -6.30
CA LYS A 282 29.47 1.52 -5.44
C LYS A 282 29.29 1.87 -3.96
N GLU A 283 29.48 3.13 -3.58
CA GLU A 283 29.26 3.59 -2.20
C GLU A 283 27.79 3.40 -1.80
N PHE A 284 26.85 3.73 -2.68
CA PHE A 284 25.44 3.51 -2.45
C PHE A 284 25.11 2.01 -2.27
N MET A 285 25.61 1.13 -3.15
CA MET A 285 25.36 -0.31 -3.07
C MET A 285 25.98 -0.96 -1.83
N ASN A 286 27.09 -0.43 -1.32
CA ASN A 286 27.72 -0.92 -0.10
C ASN A 286 26.90 -0.70 1.18
N ARG A 287 25.84 0.12 1.12
CA ARG A 287 24.91 0.36 2.24
C ARG A 287 23.88 -0.75 2.42
N PHE A 288 23.70 -1.59 1.40
CA PHE A 288 22.79 -2.74 1.49
C PHE A 288 23.39 -3.85 2.36
N SER A 289 22.51 -4.70 2.92
CA SER A 289 22.92 -5.85 3.73
C SER A 289 23.83 -6.79 2.93
N ARG A 290 24.72 -7.56 3.58
CA ARG A 290 25.70 -8.40 2.87
C ARG A 290 25.09 -9.59 2.11
N ASP A 291 23.84 -9.98 2.41
CA ASP A 291 23.19 -11.18 1.89
C ASP A 291 22.05 -10.83 0.91
N PHE A 292 22.22 -9.82 0.06
CA PHE A 292 21.22 -9.49 -0.95
C PHE A 292 21.66 -9.92 -2.36
N GLU A 293 20.69 -10.36 -3.16
CA GLU A 293 20.90 -10.64 -4.58
C GLU A 293 20.75 -9.34 -5.38
N THR A 294 21.76 -9.00 -6.19
CA THR A 294 21.71 -7.78 -7.00
C THR A 294 21.78 -8.08 -8.49
N LYS A 295 20.97 -7.34 -9.25
CA LYS A 295 21.06 -7.23 -10.70
C LYS A 295 21.39 -5.78 -11.06
N PHE A 296 22.32 -5.60 -11.99
CA PHE A 296 22.79 -4.29 -12.41
C PHE A 296 22.67 -4.13 -13.93
N GLY A 297 22.08 -3.02 -14.36
CA GLY A 297 21.92 -2.67 -15.76
C GLY A 297 22.37 -1.27 -16.10
N MET A 298 22.69 -1.07 -17.36
CA MET A 298 23.06 0.23 -17.95
C MET A 298 22.36 0.37 -19.30
N ALA A 299 21.37 1.27 -19.38
CA ALA A 299 20.57 1.51 -20.57
C ALA A 299 20.96 2.84 -21.24
N ILE A 300 20.74 2.94 -22.55
CA ILE A 300 20.91 4.17 -23.31
C ILE A 300 19.53 4.76 -23.61
N ASP A 301 19.31 5.98 -23.16
CA ASP A 301 18.11 6.77 -23.44
C ASP A 301 18.51 8.19 -23.83
N ASP A 302 18.48 8.46 -25.11
CA ASP A 302 18.91 9.77 -25.66
C ASP A 302 17.95 10.91 -25.29
N LYS A 303 16.75 10.62 -24.80
CA LYS A 303 15.81 11.62 -24.28
C LYS A 303 16.29 12.26 -22.98
N LEU A 304 17.24 11.62 -22.29
CA LEU A 304 17.81 12.13 -21.05
C LEU A 304 18.79 13.29 -21.27
N GLU A 305 19.31 13.45 -22.48
CA GLU A 305 20.31 14.47 -22.79
C GLU A 305 21.49 14.45 -21.80
N GLN A 306 21.67 15.49 -20.98
CA GLN A 306 22.74 15.56 -19.98
C GLN A 306 22.41 14.85 -18.66
N LYS A 307 21.15 14.46 -18.47
CA LYS A 307 20.68 13.84 -17.24
C LYS A 307 21.06 12.37 -17.15
N VAL A 308 21.14 11.91 -15.92
CA VAL A 308 21.20 10.49 -15.56
C VAL A 308 19.91 10.12 -14.83
N LYS A 309 19.34 8.99 -15.18
CA LYS A 309 18.20 8.40 -14.49
C LYS A 309 18.68 7.14 -13.77
N ILE A 310 18.41 7.06 -12.46
CA ILE A 310 18.63 5.85 -11.67
C ILE A 310 17.28 5.28 -11.31
N THR A 311 17.07 4.01 -11.65
CA THR A 311 15.89 3.24 -11.27
C THR A 311 16.31 2.11 -10.35
N LEU A 312 15.72 2.08 -9.16
CA LEU A 312 15.93 1.05 -8.15
C LEU A 312 14.64 0.28 -7.98
N LEU A 313 14.74 -1.05 -8.05
CA LEU A 313 13.65 -1.98 -7.75
C LEU A 313 14.13 -2.92 -6.66
N ALA A 314 13.47 -2.92 -5.52
CA ALA A 314 13.82 -3.70 -4.34
C ALA A 314 12.65 -4.59 -3.93
N THR A 315 12.91 -5.85 -3.56
CA THR A 315 11.88 -6.81 -3.16
C THR A 315 12.30 -7.61 -1.93
N GLY A 316 11.37 -8.37 -1.39
CA GLY A 316 11.61 -9.21 -0.21
C GLY A 316 11.09 -8.62 1.08
N PHE A 317 10.22 -7.62 0.99
CA PHE A 317 9.51 -7.04 2.14
C PHE A 317 8.22 -7.81 2.39
N GLY A 318 7.86 -7.96 3.67
CA GLY A 318 6.55 -8.47 4.07
C GLY A 318 5.47 -7.37 4.03
N ILE A 319 4.21 -7.76 3.83
CA ILE A 319 3.08 -6.81 3.95
C ILE A 319 3.04 -6.22 5.36
N GLN A 320 3.42 -7.00 6.36
CA GLN A 320 3.47 -6.56 7.76
C GLN A 320 4.51 -5.45 7.99
N ASP A 321 5.59 -5.42 7.21
CA ASP A 321 6.62 -4.37 7.33
C ASP A 321 6.09 -2.99 6.90
N ILE A 322 5.12 -2.95 5.98
CA ILE A 322 4.43 -1.71 5.59
C ILE A 322 3.47 -1.26 6.69
N HIS A 323 2.73 -2.19 7.30
CA HIS A 323 1.70 -1.88 8.28
C HIS A 323 2.28 -1.55 9.67
N MET A 324 3.35 -2.22 10.11
CA MET A 324 3.90 -2.02 11.46
C MET A 324 4.48 -0.61 11.65
N LYS A 325 5.26 -0.08 10.72
CA LYS A 325 5.80 1.28 10.85
C LYS A 325 4.72 2.37 10.83
N GLU A 326 3.74 2.24 9.95
CA GLU A 326 2.63 3.22 9.92
C GLU A 326 1.71 3.11 11.15
N MET A 327 1.53 1.92 11.72
CA MET A 327 0.79 1.73 12.98
C MET A 327 1.56 2.27 14.18
N ASP A 328 2.86 2.00 14.30
CA ASP A 328 3.69 2.51 15.38
C ASP A 328 3.79 4.04 15.35
N ASP A 329 3.99 4.65 14.19
CA ASP A 329 4.01 6.10 14.03
C ASP A 329 2.65 6.72 14.36
N ARG A 330 1.54 6.10 13.97
CA ARG A 330 0.18 6.56 14.29
C ARG A 330 -0.17 6.41 15.76
N ILE A 331 0.19 5.28 16.37
CA ILE A 331 -0.03 5.04 17.81
C ILE A 331 0.79 6.05 18.60
N THR A 332 2.04 6.29 18.25
CA THR A 332 2.94 7.23 18.92
C THR A 332 2.44 8.67 18.77
N GLN A 333 2.00 9.09 17.58
CA GLN A 333 1.44 10.42 17.36
C GLN A 333 0.10 10.62 18.06
N ARG A 334 -0.84 9.68 17.96
CA ARG A 334 -2.14 9.76 18.66
C ARG A 334 -1.95 9.77 20.17
N THR A 335 -1.05 8.97 20.70
CA THR A 335 -0.77 8.93 22.13
C THR A 335 -0.15 10.25 22.62
N ALA A 336 0.74 10.85 21.82
CA ALA A 336 1.35 12.14 22.15
C ALA A 336 0.33 13.29 22.07
N GLU A 337 -0.48 13.36 21.01
CA GLU A 337 -1.54 14.36 20.85
C GLU A 337 -2.63 14.24 21.93
N GLU A 338 -3.01 13.01 22.27
CA GLU A 338 -4.01 12.74 23.29
C GLU A 338 -3.49 13.06 24.69
N GLN A 339 -2.21 12.77 24.98
CA GLN A 339 -1.55 13.17 26.21
C GLN A 339 -1.41 14.70 26.32
N GLN A 340 -1.05 15.37 25.23
CA GLN A 340 -0.94 16.83 25.20
C GLN A 340 -2.30 17.50 25.41
N ARG A 341 -3.34 16.98 24.75
CA ARG A 341 -4.73 17.46 24.92
C ARG A 341 -5.29 17.22 26.32
N LEU A 342 -4.95 16.08 26.95
CA LEU A 342 -5.32 15.80 28.34
C LEU A 342 -4.59 16.73 29.31
N ALA A 343 -3.31 16.99 29.08
CA ALA A 343 -2.53 17.93 29.91
C ALA A 343 -3.07 19.37 29.81
N GLU A 344 -3.41 19.83 28.59
CA GLU A 344 -4.04 21.14 28.38
C GLU A 344 -5.39 21.28 29.11
N LEU A 345 -6.22 20.20 29.04
CA LEU A 345 -7.52 20.17 29.74
C LEU A 345 -7.36 20.18 31.26
N GLU A 346 -6.37 19.45 31.78
CA GLU A 346 -6.06 19.44 33.23
C GLU A 346 -5.56 20.80 33.69
N GLU A 347 -4.71 21.47 32.92
CA GLU A 347 -4.21 22.80 33.21
C GLU A 347 -5.32 23.86 33.18
N GLU A 348 -6.24 23.78 32.17
CA GLU A 348 -7.43 24.65 32.15
C GLU A 348 -8.36 24.42 33.36
N GLU A 349 -8.59 23.14 33.73
CA GLU A 349 -9.44 22.81 34.90
C GLU A 349 -8.79 23.32 36.20
N GLU A 350 -7.45 23.23 36.35
CA GLU A 350 -6.73 23.73 37.49
C GLU A 350 -6.78 25.27 37.57
N GLN A 351 -6.59 25.97 36.45
CA GLN A 351 -6.76 27.41 36.37
C GLN A 351 -8.18 27.84 36.74
N ARG A 352 -9.20 27.13 36.28
CA ARG A 352 -10.61 27.38 36.62
C ARG A 352 -10.90 27.12 38.12
N ARG A 353 -10.22 26.10 38.71
CA ARG A 353 -10.32 25.76 40.12
C ARG A 353 -9.68 26.85 40.97
N ASN A 354 -8.47 27.25 40.64
CA ASN A 354 -7.73 28.31 41.33
C ASN A 354 -8.46 29.66 41.27
N ARG A 355 -9.04 30.00 40.11
CA ARG A 355 -9.85 31.23 39.96
C ARG A 355 -11.10 31.19 40.84
N ARG A 356 -11.79 30.03 40.97
CA ARG A 356 -12.92 29.90 41.88
C ARG A 356 -12.53 29.97 43.36
N GLU A 357 -11.41 29.40 43.78
CA GLU A 357 -10.90 29.49 45.12
C GLU A 357 -10.54 30.91 45.52
N VAL A 358 -9.94 31.69 44.62
CA VAL A 358 -9.58 33.08 44.87
C VAL A 358 -10.81 33.96 45.11
N TYR A 359 -11.90 33.76 44.36
CA TYR A 359 -13.09 34.66 44.45
C TYR A 359 -14.17 34.16 45.43
N TYR A 360 -14.25 32.84 45.69
CA TYR A 360 -15.35 32.23 46.46
C TYR A 360 -14.89 31.41 47.68
N GLY A 361 -13.58 31.36 47.96
CA GLY A 361 -13.01 30.61 49.06
C GLY A 361 -12.93 29.08 48.81
N LYS A 362 -12.23 28.38 49.73
CA LYS A 362 -11.95 26.93 49.54
C LYS A 362 -13.17 26.01 49.42
N ASP A 363 -14.33 26.44 49.90
CA ASP A 363 -15.58 25.67 49.85
C ASP A 363 -16.31 25.75 48.50
N ALA A 364 -15.87 26.62 47.57
CA ALA A 364 -16.47 26.80 46.26
C ALA A 364 -16.35 25.53 45.35
N ASN A 365 -15.37 24.68 45.64
CA ASN A 365 -15.13 23.45 44.88
C ASN A 365 -15.83 22.20 45.46
N ALA A 366 -16.43 22.29 46.66
CA ALA A 366 -17.12 21.16 47.32
C ALA A 366 -18.41 20.72 46.57
N ARG A 367 -19.05 21.60 45.77
CA ARG A 367 -20.21 21.26 44.95
C ARG A 367 -19.85 20.61 43.58
N SER A 368 -18.64 20.85 43.09
CA SER A 368 -18.14 20.30 41.81
C SER A 368 -17.81 18.81 41.91
N GLN A 369 -17.55 18.26 43.09
CA GLN A 369 -17.30 16.83 43.31
C GLN A 369 -18.55 15.94 43.10
N ARG A 370 -19.76 16.50 42.96
CA ARG A 370 -21.00 15.75 42.73
C ARG A 370 -21.35 15.52 41.26
N SER A 371 -20.64 16.08 40.31
CA SER A 371 -20.74 15.70 38.89
C SER A 371 -19.77 14.56 38.62
N ARG A 372 -20.08 13.38 39.13
CA ARG A 372 -19.27 12.20 38.98
C ARG A 372 -19.27 11.76 37.51
N ARG A 373 -18.08 11.66 36.90
CA ARG A 373 -17.85 10.86 35.70
C ARG A 373 -18.44 9.48 35.97
N ARG A 374 -19.30 8.99 35.09
CA ARG A 374 -19.79 7.62 35.16
C ARG A 374 -18.56 6.71 35.00
N HIS A 375 -18.21 5.98 36.06
CA HIS A 375 -17.17 4.97 35.97
C HIS A 375 -17.76 3.78 35.20
N ILE A 376 -17.17 3.47 34.05
CA ILE A 376 -17.52 2.28 33.27
C ILE A 376 -16.55 1.18 33.74
N TYR A 377 -17.06 0.07 34.20
CA TYR A 377 -16.27 -1.12 34.48
C TYR A 377 -16.33 -2.04 33.25
N LEU A 378 -15.16 -2.39 32.73
CA LEU A 378 -15.02 -3.34 31.65
C LEU A 378 -14.74 -4.71 32.27
N PHE A 379 -15.64 -5.66 32.07
CA PHE A 379 -15.48 -7.04 32.52
C PHE A 379 -14.52 -7.77 31.59
N ASN A 380 -13.61 -8.57 32.16
CA ASN A 380 -12.84 -9.53 31.36
C ASN A 380 -13.73 -10.73 31.00
N PRO A 381 -13.42 -11.47 29.92
CA PRO A 381 -14.18 -12.67 29.54
C PRO A 381 -14.33 -13.68 30.69
N GLU A 382 -13.32 -13.81 31.54
CA GLU A 382 -13.27 -14.68 32.69
C GLU A 382 -14.23 -14.25 33.84
N ASP A 383 -14.53 -12.96 33.95
CA ASP A 383 -15.45 -12.39 34.94
C ASP A 383 -16.92 -12.72 34.61
N MET A 384 -17.21 -13.06 33.35
CA MET A 384 -18.60 -13.26 32.87
C MET A 384 -19.21 -14.61 33.26
N ASP A 385 -18.37 -15.59 33.59
CA ASP A 385 -18.79 -16.93 34.05
C ASP A 385 -18.69 -17.06 35.55
N ASN A 386 -18.25 -16.00 36.27
CA ASN A 386 -18.08 -16.03 37.72
C ASN A 386 -19.40 -15.66 38.42
N ALA A 387 -20.03 -16.67 39.10
CA ALA A 387 -21.32 -16.51 39.76
C ALA A 387 -21.33 -15.44 40.89
N ASP A 388 -20.20 -15.23 41.56
CA ASP A 388 -20.07 -14.25 42.66
C ASP A 388 -20.00 -12.81 42.10
N ILE A 389 -19.27 -12.62 41.00
CA ILE A 389 -19.18 -11.32 40.28
C ILE A 389 -20.53 -10.98 39.69
N ILE A 390 -21.17 -11.93 39.02
CA ILE A 390 -22.52 -11.79 38.46
C ILE A 390 -23.52 -11.37 39.55
N SER A 391 -23.53 -12.06 40.68
CA SER A 391 -24.40 -11.77 41.82
C SER A 391 -24.16 -10.35 42.39
N MET A 392 -22.90 -9.91 42.50
CA MET A 392 -22.57 -8.56 42.96
C MET A 392 -23.04 -7.50 41.97
N VAL A 393 -23.00 -7.79 40.67
CA VAL A 393 -23.46 -6.90 39.62
C VAL A 393 -25.00 -6.83 39.58
N GLU A 394 -25.69 -7.94 39.68
CA GLU A 394 -27.15 -8.00 39.69
C GLU A 394 -27.77 -7.33 40.92
N ASN A 395 -27.17 -7.51 42.09
CA ASN A 395 -27.66 -6.92 43.34
C ASN A 395 -27.33 -5.43 43.54
N SER A 396 -26.53 -4.82 42.65
CA SER A 396 -26.20 -3.40 42.70
C SER A 396 -26.60 -2.64 41.42
N PRO A 397 -27.70 -1.85 41.45
CA PRO A 397 -28.09 -1.02 40.29
C PRO A 397 -26.96 -0.12 39.82
N THR A 398 -26.76 -0.05 38.51
CA THR A 398 -25.64 0.68 37.86
C THR A 398 -25.50 2.13 38.31
N TYR A 399 -26.61 2.80 38.61
CA TYR A 399 -26.65 4.21 39.06
C TYR A 399 -26.28 4.39 40.54
N LEU A 400 -26.27 3.33 41.34
CA LEU A 400 -25.91 3.35 42.77
C LEU A 400 -24.49 2.85 43.05
N ARG A 401 -23.81 2.29 42.04
CA ARG A 401 -22.44 1.78 42.20
C ARG A 401 -21.48 2.92 42.44
N ASP A 402 -20.91 2.95 43.60
CA ASP A 402 -19.84 3.89 43.96
C ASP A 402 -18.45 3.27 43.69
N LYS A 403 -17.40 4.10 43.87
CA LYS A 403 -16.01 3.70 43.59
C LYS A 403 -15.56 2.53 44.52
N SER A 404 -16.12 2.42 45.71
CA SER A 404 -15.78 1.35 46.65
C SER A 404 -16.35 0.00 46.20
N THR A 405 -17.60 0.00 45.72
CA THR A 405 -18.28 -1.19 45.17
C THR A 405 -17.56 -1.68 43.91
N LEU A 406 -17.17 -0.78 42.98
CA LEU A 406 -16.41 -1.14 41.78
C LEU A 406 -15.02 -1.71 42.12
N ASN A 407 -14.33 -1.13 43.11
CA ASN A 407 -13.03 -1.66 43.57
C ASN A 407 -13.17 -3.02 44.26
N SER A 408 -14.24 -3.28 45.00
CA SER A 408 -14.48 -4.60 45.61
C SER A 408 -14.73 -5.67 44.53
N ILE A 409 -15.47 -5.36 43.48
CA ILE A 409 -15.66 -6.24 42.33
C ILE A 409 -14.32 -6.54 41.66
N LYS A 410 -13.52 -5.50 41.43
CA LYS A 410 -12.21 -5.63 40.80
C LYS A 410 -11.22 -6.46 41.64
N MET A 411 -11.16 -6.22 42.96
CA MET A 411 -10.29 -6.98 43.86
C MET A 411 -10.68 -8.48 43.94
N LYS A 412 -11.98 -8.80 43.88
CA LYS A 412 -12.44 -10.21 43.84
C LYS A 412 -12.06 -10.88 42.54
N ALA A 413 -12.25 -10.21 41.37
CA ALA A 413 -11.83 -10.71 40.09
C ALA A 413 -10.31 -10.98 40.03
N GLU A 414 -9.49 -10.07 40.55
CA GLU A 414 -8.04 -10.23 40.61
C GLU A 414 -7.57 -11.35 41.55
N GLN A 415 -8.25 -11.58 42.68
CA GLN A 415 -7.91 -12.65 43.62
C GLN A 415 -8.26 -14.05 43.08
N GLU A 416 -9.36 -14.17 42.36
CA GLU A 416 -9.76 -15.44 41.75
C GLU A 416 -8.99 -15.75 40.49
N GLY A 417 -8.61 -14.73 39.69
CA GLY A 417 -7.72 -14.88 38.54
C GLY A 417 -6.32 -15.38 38.91
N GLN A 418 -5.81 -15.02 40.12
CA GLN A 418 -4.55 -15.57 40.64
C GLN A 418 -4.67 -17.04 41.07
N LEU A 419 -5.80 -17.43 41.63
CA LEU A 419 -6.07 -18.83 41.99
C LEU A 419 -6.33 -19.72 40.76
N ALA A 420 -6.94 -19.15 39.69
CA ALA A 420 -7.17 -19.88 38.44
C ALA A 420 -5.88 -20.08 37.64
N THR A 421 -4.92 -19.15 37.74
CA THR A 421 -3.61 -19.26 37.05
C THR A 421 -2.72 -20.35 37.68
N GLU A 422 -2.87 -20.64 38.98
CA GLU A 422 -2.19 -21.74 39.61
C GLU A 422 -2.86 -23.12 39.30
N ALA A 423 -4.17 -23.12 39.01
CA ALA A 423 -4.92 -24.34 38.62
C ALA A 423 -4.89 -24.64 37.12
N ALA A 424 -4.68 -23.59 36.25
CA ALA A 424 -4.69 -23.72 34.79
C ALA A 424 -3.34 -24.09 34.14
N GLN A 425 -2.30 -24.29 34.94
CA GLN A 425 -1.09 -24.98 34.44
C GLN A 425 -1.30 -26.49 34.22
N GLU A 426 -2.48 -27.04 34.54
CA GLU A 426 -2.81 -28.47 34.36
C GLU A 426 -3.92 -28.77 33.32
N ALA A 427 -4.53 -27.80 32.63
CA ALA A 427 -5.56 -28.12 31.60
C ALA A 427 -5.59 -27.11 30.44
N GLU A 428 -5.12 -27.52 29.29
CA GLU A 428 -5.27 -26.81 28.01
C GLU A 428 -6.72 -26.85 27.46
N GLY A 429 -7.21 -25.73 26.98
CA GLY A 429 -8.11 -25.62 25.79
C GLY A 429 -9.53 -25.12 26.03
N GLY A 430 -9.88 -24.01 25.38
CA GLY A 430 -11.27 -23.62 25.10
C GLY A 430 -11.53 -22.13 24.88
N ALA A 431 -12.15 -21.79 23.77
CA ALA A 431 -12.36 -20.49 23.17
C ALA A 431 -13.27 -19.52 23.94
N GLY A 432 -12.93 -18.23 23.94
CA GLY A 432 -13.72 -17.16 24.57
C GLY A 432 -14.46 -16.26 23.57
N GLY A 433 -15.64 -15.80 23.95
CA GLY A 433 -16.44 -14.81 23.22
C GLY A 433 -16.66 -13.53 24.05
N VAL A 434 -16.66 -12.38 23.39
CA VAL A 434 -16.89 -11.05 23.97
C VAL A 434 -18.34 -10.63 23.77
N ILE A 435 -19.01 -10.15 24.82
CA ILE A 435 -20.33 -9.52 24.73
C ILE A 435 -20.22 -8.08 25.24
N ILE A 436 -20.66 -7.11 24.45
CA ILE A 436 -20.74 -5.67 24.77
C ILE A 436 -22.20 -5.33 25.10
N PHE A 437 -22.43 -4.67 26.21
CA PHE A 437 -23.70 -4.05 26.57
C PHE A 437 -23.68 -2.54 26.41
#